data_e667365b4fad5b25274087b77e4cf125
#
_entry.id   e667365b4fad5b25274087b77e4cf125
#
_cell.length_a   1.000
_cell.length_b   1.000
_cell.length_c   1.000
_cell.angle_alpha   90.00
_cell.angle_beta   90.00
_cell.angle_gamma   90.00
#
_symmetry.space_group_name_H-M   'P 1'
#
loop_
_entity.id
_entity.type
_entity.pdbx_description
1 polymer ?
#
loop_
_entity_poly.entity_id
_entity_poly.type
_entity_poly.pdbx_seq_one_letter_code
_entity_poly.pdbx_strand_id
1 'polypeptide(L)'
;VLLICGFGYGTTAVVKDALLNSYQVFVKKSISAYQVKHFTEWSDIDVVISTVDVELPVEKPFAKVNVIFNHDDYIKLDLLGLQKRNVLTNYFAIERRLDFLNEEDKHRVMAVIKEELGYKEVRMPTKFQTVSDLLGVNDIQCVEKIEDWRDAVKEATDILKRHGNDGERYCKNVIEGMEVRGFYSVTDQVFALLHGSENAGIQVSCMSLLISEEPVRFGEKEVNLIFCLASRDKKEHIPVVTRLMRMISTTDFIKRLKECRTPSDAMSVIRDCEKEVKQHAANH
;
A
#
# COMPACT_ATOMS: atom_id res chain seq x y z
N VAL A 1 2.27 20.46 4.49
CA VAL A 1 1.60 19.62 3.49
C VAL A 1 0.43 18.89 4.14
N LEU A 2 -0.69 18.79 3.42
CA LEU A 2 -1.80 17.88 3.71
C LEU A 2 -1.70 16.66 2.79
N LEU A 3 -1.73 15.45 3.36
CA LEU A 3 -1.83 14.21 2.59
C LEU A 3 -3.27 13.72 2.57
N ILE A 4 -3.77 13.37 1.37
CA ILE A 4 -5.09 12.79 1.18
C ILE A 4 -4.92 11.41 0.54
N CYS A 5 -5.43 10.37 1.19
CA CYS A 5 -5.32 9.00 0.70
C CYS A 5 -6.69 8.31 0.64
N GLY A 6 -6.88 7.49 -0.40
CA GLY A 6 -8.08 6.67 -0.54
C GLY A 6 -8.13 5.48 0.41
N PHE A 7 -6.97 4.93 0.77
CA PHE A 7 -6.84 3.63 1.43
C PHE A 7 -6.61 3.68 2.96
N GLY A 8 -6.68 4.84 3.60
CA GLY A 8 -6.46 4.96 5.05
C GLY A 8 -4.98 4.85 5.46
N TYR A 9 -4.71 4.36 6.70
CA TYR A 9 -3.41 4.53 7.36
C TYR A 9 -2.21 3.86 6.68
N GLY A 10 -2.37 2.67 6.10
CA GLY A 10 -1.25 1.93 5.52
C GLY A 10 -0.63 2.62 4.30
N THR A 11 -1.46 2.99 3.33
CA THR A 11 -1.00 3.70 2.12
C THR A 11 -0.52 5.11 2.44
N THR A 12 -1.15 5.77 3.42
CA THR A 12 -0.71 7.08 3.91
C THR A 12 0.70 7.03 4.48
N ALA A 13 1.06 5.98 5.22
CA ALA A 13 2.40 5.82 5.76
C ALA A 13 3.45 5.68 4.65
N VAL A 14 3.17 4.89 3.61
CA VAL A 14 4.07 4.70 2.47
C VAL A 14 4.31 6.02 1.73
N VAL A 15 3.24 6.75 1.39
CA VAL A 15 3.33 8.06 0.73
C VAL A 15 4.06 9.07 1.59
N LYS A 16 3.74 9.11 2.89
CA LYS A 16 4.39 10.01 3.85
C LYS A 16 5.90 9.74 3.94
N ASP A 17 6.30 8.49 4.03
CA ASP A 17 7.71 8.11 4.12
C ASP A 17 8.45 8.45 2.82
N ALA A 18 7.87 8.14 1.65
CA ALA A 18 8.45 8.51 0.37
C ALA A 18 8.63 10.02 0.24
N LEU A 19 7.62 10.80 0.65
CA LEU A 19 7.65 12.25 0.61
C LEU A 19 8.71 12.83 1.56
N LEU A 20 8.75 12.40 2.83
CA LEU A 20 9.69 12.86 3.84
C LEU A 20 11.13 12.46 3.52
N ASN A 21 11.35 11.35 2.82
CA ASN A 21 12.68 10.93 2.38
C ASN A 21 13.19 11.75 1.19
N SER A 22 12.29 12.23 0.33
CA SER A 22 12.64 12.92 -0.91
C SER A 22 12.63 14.44 -0.81
N TYR A 23 11.79 15.00 0.08
CA TYR A 23 11.56 16.44 0.18
C TYR A 23 11.66 16.99 1.60
N GLN A 24 12.03 18.26 1.71
CA GLN A 24 12.03 19.02 2.97
C GLN A 24 10.62 19.55 3.23
N VAL A 25 9.74 18.70 3.70
CA VAL A 25 8.34 19.06 3.96
C VAL A 25 7.91 18.65 5.36
N PHE A 26 6.97 19.37 5.91
CA PHE A 26 6.27 19.02 7.14
C PHE A 26 4.86 18.53 6.78
N VAL A 27 4.55 17.28 7.09
CA VAL A 27 3.21 16.72 6.91
C VAL A 27 2.39 17.09 8.14
N LYS A 28 1.57 18.14 8.02
CA LYS A 28 0.70 18.64 9.08
C LYS A 28 -0.34 17.60 9.47
N LYS A 29 -1.01 17.02 8.46
CA LYS A 29 -2.08 16.05 8.67
C LYS A 29 -2.19 15.09 7.49
N SER A 30 -2.71 13.92 7.77
CA SER A 30 -3.10 12.94 6.76
C SER A 30 -4.56 12.60 6.98
N ILE A 31 -5.36 12.72 5.92
CA ILE A 31 -6.81 12.51 5.98
C ILE A 31 -7.25 11.59 4.83
N SER A 32 -8.42 10.98 4.98
CA SER A 32 -9.07 10.29 3.86
C SER A 32 -9.75 11.28 2.93
N ALA A 33 -9.97 10.88 1.66
CA ALA A 33 -10.69 11.71 0.69
C ALA A 33 -12.08 12.13 1.21
N TYR A 34 -12.75 11.26 1.96
CA TYR A 34 -14.04 11.56 2.58
C TYR A 34 -13.97 12.72 3.60
N GLN A 35 -12.87 12.85 4.33
CA GLN A 35 -12.70 13.88 5.35
C GLN A 35 -12.42 15.27 4.78
N VAL A 36 -12.14 15.39 3.49
CA VAL A 36 -11.84 16.66 2.83
C VAL A 36 -12.96 17.68 3.01
N LYS A 37 -14.22 17.25 2.88
CA LYS A 37 -15.41 18.13 3.06
C LYS A 37 -15.58 18.67 4.48
N HIS A 38 -14.98 18.00 5.47
CA HIS A 38 -15.06 18.35 6.89
C HIS A 38 -13.75 18.93 7.44
N PHE A 39 -12.72 19.04 6.59
CA PHE A 39 -11.44 19.61 6.99
C PHE A 39 -11.54 21.14 7.01
N THR A 40 -11.13 21.76 8.11
CA THR A 40 -11.28 23.22 8.33
C THR A 40 -9.95 23.97 8.44
N GLU A 41 -8.85 23.27 8.69
CA GLU A 41 -7.52 23.88 8.94
C GLU A 41 -6.77 24.22 7.63
N TRP A 42 -7.48 24.72 6.61
CA TRP A 42 -6.92 25.02 5.29
C TRP A 42 -5.89 26.14 5.29
N SER A 43 -5.99 27.09 6.23
CA SER A 43 -5.02 28.19 6.36
C SER A 43 -3.60 27.71 6.61
N ASP A 44 -3.47 26.58 7.26
CA ASP A 44 -2.18 26.01 7.68
C ASP A 44 -1.58 25.04 6.64
N ILE A 45 -2.21 24.95 5.48
CA ILE A 45 -1.80 24.05 4.40
C ILE A 45 -1.28 24.86 3.22
N ASP A 46 -0.03 24.63 2.85
CA ASP A 46 0.59 25.24 1.67
C ASP A 46 0.36 24.41 0.41
N VAL A 47 0.43 23.06 0.55
CA VAL A 47 0.37 22.11 -0.56
C VAL A 47 -0.47 20.91 -0.16
N VAL A 48 -1.25 20.41 -1.11
CA VAL A 48 -2.03 19.17 -0.97
C VAL A 48 -1.49 18.11 -1.90
N ILE A 49 -1.24 16.91 -1.35
CA ILE A 49 -0.81 15.74 -2.10
C ILE A 49 -1.85 14.64 -1.89
N SER A 50 -2.37 14.09 -2.98
CA SER A 50 -3.41 13.06 -2.92
C SER A 50 -3.05 11.83 -3.72
N THR A 51 -3.47 10.66 -3.25
CA THR A 51 -3.36 9.40 -4.01
C THR A 51 -4.62 9.09 -4.82
N VAL A 52 -5.64 9.90 -4.69
CA VAL A 52 -6.94 9.75 -5.39
C VAL A 52 -7.41 11.08 -5.95
N ASP A 53 -8.34 11.04 -6.89
CA ASP A 53 -9.02 12.25 -7.35
C ASP A 53 -9.89 12.82 -6.23
N VAL A 54 -9.76 14.12 -6.00
CA VAL A 54 -10.51 14.82 -4.97
C VAL A 54 -10.70 16.28 -5.37
N GLU A 55 -11.91 16.79 -5.17
CA GLU A 55 -12.20 18.20 -5.29
C GLU A 55 -11.90 18.90 -3.97
N LEU A 56 -11.07 19.94 -4.03
CA LEU A 56 -10.73 20.74 -2.86
C LEU A 56 -11.73 21.88 -2.71
N PRO A 57 -12.23 22.17 -1.50
CA PRO A 57 -13.13 23.31 -1.25
C PRO A 57 -12.41 24.65 -1.28
N VAL A 58 -11.10 24.66 -1.42
CA VAL A 58 -10.23 25.85 -1.47
C VAL A 58 -9.18 25.68 -2.57
N GLU A 59 -8.74 26.77 -3.14
CA GLU A 59 -7.65 26.78 -4.12
C GLU A 59 -6.30 26.62 -3.41
N LYS A 60 -5.65 25.48 -3.63
CA LYS A 60 -4.31 25.15 -3.09
C LYS A 60 -3.48 24.43 -4.15
N PRO A 61 -2.15 24.62 -4.17
CA PRO A 61 -1.25 23.78 -4.96
C PRO A 61 -1.53 22.32 -4.69
N PHE A 62 -1.75 21.54 -5.75
CA PHE A 62 -2.23 20.16 -5.66
C PHE A 62 -1.47 19.24 -6.61
N ALA A 63 -1.10 18.07 -6.13
CA ALA A 63 -0.63 16.98 -6.98
C ALA A 63 -1.31 15.66 -6.63
N LYS A 64 -1.77 14.95 -7.67
CA LYS A 64 -2.13 13.54 -7.57
C LYS A 64 -0.91 12.69 -7.86
N VAL A 65 -0.57 11.78 -6.93
CA VAL A 65 0.58 10.90 -6.98
C VAL A 65 0.16 9.45 -6.76
N ASN A 66 0.97 8.52 -7.21
CA ASN A 66 0.79 7.11 -6.89
C ASN A 66 1.19 6.81 -5.44
N VAL A 67 0.68 5.72 -4.86
CA VAL A 67 1.07 5.27 -3.52
C VAL A 67 2.56 4.97 -3.46
N ILE A 68 3.10 4.38 -4.53
CA ILE A 68 4.54 4.24 -4.76
C ILE A 68 4.91 5.21 -5.87
N PHE A 69 5.73 6.21 -5.53
CA PHE A 69 6.12 7.25 -6.47
C PHE A 69 6.88 6.67 -7.65
N ASN A 70 6.43 7.01 -8.84
CA ASN A 70 7.16 6.81 -10.08
C ASN A 70 7.86 8.11 -10.50
N HIS A 71 8.55 8.09 -11.65
CA HIS A 71 9.27 9.25 -12.17
C HIS A 71 8.37 10.47 -12.39
N ASP A 72 7.16 10.26 -12.92
CA ASP A 72 6.20 11.35 -13.20
C ASP A 72 5.68 11.99 -11.90
N ASP A 73 5.55 11.21 -10.83
CA ASP A 73 5.14 11.73 -9.53
C ASP A 73 6.20 12.67 -8.96
N TYR A 74 7.48 12.34 -9.09
CA TYR A 74 8.57 13.24 -8.71
C TYR A 74 8.55 14.53 -9.52
N ILE A 75 8.29 14.47 -10.83
CA ILE A 75 8.16 15.67 -11.67
C ILE A 75 7.00 16.55 -11.18
N LYS A 76 5.83 15.97 -10.88
CA LYS A 76 4.68 16.72 -10.34
C LYS A 76 5.01 17.40 -9.02
N LEU A 77 5.70 16.69 -8.12
CA LEU A 77 6.10 17.23 -6.82
C LEU A 77 7.15 18.34 -6.95
N ASP A 78 8.09 18.20 -7.89
CA ASP A 78 9.06 19.24 -8.22
C ASP A 78 8.39 20.52 -8.76
N LEU A 79 7.37 20.36 -9.61
CA LEU A 79 6.58 21.48 -10.16
C LEU A 79 5.77 22.22 -9.10
N LEU A 80 5.44 21.58 -7.97
CA LEU A 80 4.84 22.25 -6.80
C LEU A 80 5.84 23.12 -6.03
N GLY A 81 7.10 23.15 -6.43
CA GLY A 81 8.15 23.92 -5.75
C GLY A 81 8.62 23.31 -4.45
N LEU A 82 8.37 22.02 -4.21
CA LEU A 82 8.85 21.35 -3.02
C LEU A 82 10.38 21.25 -3.04
N GLN A 83 11.03 21.73 -1.99
CA GLN A 83 12.47 21.62 -1.87
C GLN A 83 12.88 20.17 -1.68
N LYS A 84 13.69 19.65 -2.60
CA LYS A 84 14.31 18.33 -2.40
C LYS A 84 15.13 18.34 -1.13
N ARG A 85 15.01 17.31 -0.34
CA ARG A 85 16.00 17.05 0.69
C ARG A 85 17.33 16.93 -0.02
N ASN A 86 18.28 17.77 0.35
CA ASN A 86 19.64 17.65 -0.16
C ASN A 86 20.09 16.22 0.06
N VAL A 87 20.35 15.51 -1.04
CA VAL A 87 20.47 14.05 -1.11
C VAL A 87 21.83 13.59 -0.61
N LEU A 88 22.24 14.09 0.53
CA LEU A 88 23.22 13.38 1.35
C LEU A 88 22.65 12.07 1.91
N THR A 89 21.35 11.85 1.75
CA THR A 89 20.65 10.70 2.29
C THR A 89 20.11 9.72 1.25
N ASN A 90 20.58 9.76 0.01
CA ASN A 90 20.40 8.58 -0.83
C ASN A 90 21.51 7.57 -0.47
N TYR A 91 21.29 6.93 0.67
CA TYR A 91 22.14 5.89 1.23
C TYR A 91 22.49 4.83 0.15
N PHE A 92 21.52 4.42 -0.65
CA PHE A 92 21.72 3.48 -1.75
C PHE A 92 22.57 4.07 -2.90
N ALA A 93 22.50 5.37 -3.15
CA ALA A 93 23.36 6.01 -4.14
C ALA A 93 24.81 6.14 -3.64
N ILE A 94 25.01 6.36 -2.33
CA ILE A 94 26.32 6.34 -1.70
C ILE A 94 26.86 4.91 -1.75
N GLU A 95 26.08 3.92 -1.34
CA GLU A 95 26.47 2.51 -1.35
C GLU A 95 26.95 2.05 -2.74
N ARG A 96 26.21 2.40 -3.81
CA ARG A 96 26.62 2.11 -5.20
C ARG A 96 27.91 2.81 -5.62
N ARG A 97 28.16 4.04 -5.13
CA ARG A 97 29.41 4.75 -5.42
C ARG A 97 30.63 4.17 -4.72
N LEU A 98 30.40 3.28 -3.75
CA LEU A 98 31.43 2.57 -3.01
C LEU A 98 31.69 1.16 -3.54
N ASP A 99 31.16 0.80 -4.72
CA ASP A 99 31.36 -0.53 -5.32
C ASP A 99 32.83 -0.82 -5.73
N PHE A 100 33.72 0.18 -5.66
CA PHE A 100 35.16 0.00 -5.80
C PHE A 100 35.84 -0.54 -4.53
N LEU A 101 35.12 -0.57 -3.39
CA LEU A 101 35.59 -1.16 -2.13
C LEU A 101 35.21 -2.66 -2.07
N ASN A 102 36.04 -3.44 -1.36
CA ASN A 102 35.62 -4.78 -0.98
C ASN A 102 34.45 -4.73 0.00
N GLU A 103 33.72 -5.82 0.15
CA GLU A 103 32.47 -5.87 0.95
C GLU A 103 32.70 -5.51 2.43
N GLU A 104 33.86 -5.87 3.00
CA GLU A 104 34.17 -5.57 4.41
C GLU A 104 34.39 -4.08 4.65
N ASP A 105 35.18 -3.43 3.81
CA ASP A 105 35.45 -1.99 3.88
C ASP A 105 34.20 -1.18 3.52
N LYS A 106 33.44 -1.62 2.52
CA LYS A 106 32.14 -1.04 2.15
C LYS A 106 31.20 -1.04 3.36
N HIS A 107 31.11 -2.17 4.06
CA HIS A 107 30.27 -2.31 5.24
C HIS A 107 30.69 -1.37 6.38
N ARG A 108 32.00 -1.22 6.62
CA ARG A 108 32.56 -0.29 7.62
C ARG A 108 32.26 1.17 7.28
N VAL A 109 32.50 1.57 6.04
CA VAL A 109 32.25 2.95 5.58
C VAL A 109 30.74 3.26 5.66
N MET A 110 29.90 2.34 5.24
CA MET A 110 28.45 2.52 5.30
C MET A 110 27.93 2.58 6.74
N ALA A 111 28.55 1.85 7.69
CA ALA A 111 28.20 1.94 9.10
C ALA A 111 28.50 3.34 9.68
N VAL A 112 29.66 3.91 9.38
CA VAL A 112 30.03 5.28 9.78
C VAL A 112 29.08 6.32 9.17
N ILE A 113 28.78 6.19 7.87
CA ILE A 113 27.83 7.08 7.18
C ILE A 113 26.44 7.00 7.82
N LYS A 114 25.98 5.81 8.22
CA LYS A 114 24.71 5.63 8.93
C LYS A 114 24.70 6.37 10.27
N GLU A 115 25.76 6.23 11.02
CA GLU A 115 25.89 6.83 12.34
C GLU A 115 25.94 8.37 12.26
N GLU A 116 26.81 8.92 11.40
CA GLU A 116 27.03 10.37 11.25
C GLU A 116 25.80 11.09 10.65
N LEU A 117 25.11 10.46 9.71
CA LEU A 117 23.90 11.04 9.11
C LEU A 117 22.64 10.81 9.97
N GLY A 118 22.79 10.21 11.15
CA GLY A 118 21.66 9.90 12.03
C GLY A 118 20.64 8.96 11.37
N TYR A 119 21.08 8.14 10.41
CA TYR A 119 20.23 7.16 9.75
C TYR A 119 19.86 6.08 10.75
N LYS A 120 18.78 6.32 11.47
CA LYS A 120 18.11 5.25 12.20
C LYS A 120 17.40 4.41 11.14
N GLU A 121 17.99 3.27 10.83
CA GLU A 121 17.24 2.20 10.21
C GLU A 121 16.01 1.96 11.10
N VAL A 122 14.87 2.47 10.70
CA VAL A 122 13.62 2.10 11.35
C VAL A 122 13.36 0.66 10.88
N ARG A 123 14.15 -0.27 11.41
CA ARG A 123 13.75 -1.67 11.48
C ARG A 123 12.53 -1.66 12.39
N MET A 124 11.38 -1.48 11.80
CA MET A 124 10.18 -1.96 12.46
C MET A 124 10.40 -3.46 12.57
N PRO A 125 10.51 -4.01 13.78
CA PRO A 125 10.53 -5.45 13.97
C PRO A 125 9.12 -5.95 13.68
N THR A 126 8.77 -5.96 12.40
CA THR A 126 7.50 -6.49 11.96
C THR A 126 7.71 -7.97 11.71
N LYS A 127 6.87 -8.76 12.34
CA LYS A 127 6.80 -10.21 12.17
C LYS A 127 6.62 -10.59 10.68
N PHE A 128 6.01 -9.68 9.91
CA PHE A 128 5.62 -9.90 8.53
C PHE A 128 6.37 -8.97 7.59
N GLN A 129 6.95 -9.52 6.51
CA GLN A 129 7.77 -8.80 5.53
C GLN A 129 7.30 -9.00 4.09
N THR A 130 6.60 -10.10 3.84
CA THR A 130 6.15 -10.53 2.52
C THR A 130 4.65 -10.76 2.51
N VAL A 131 4.03 -10.77 1.34
CA VAL A 131 2.61 -11.10 1.18
C VAL A 131 2.37 -12.53 1.66
N SER A 132 3.31 -13.44 1.37
CA SER A 132 3.27 -14.84 1.80
C SER A 132 3.34 -15.05 3.31
N ASP A 133 3.73 -14.04 4.09
CA ASP A 133 3.70 -14.12 5.56
C ASP A 133 2.28 -13.97 6.13
N LEU A 134 1.38 -13.31 5.40
CA LEU A 134 -0.02 -13.08 5.81
C LEU A 134 -1.04 -13.87 4.98
N LEU A 135 -0.64 -14.42 3.83
CA LEU A 135 -1.52 -15.08 2.87
C LEU A 135 -0.95 -16.43 2.48
N GLY A 136 -1.61 -17.49 2.89
CA GLY A 136 -1.29 -18.87 2.51
C GLY A 136 -2.17 -19.37 1.37
N VAL A 137 -1.85 -20.55 0.82
CA VAL A 137 -2.64 -21.18 -0.25
C VAL A 137 -4.10 -21.41 0.15
N ASN A 138 -4.36 -21.71 1.41
CA ASN A 138 -5.71 -21.90 1.95
C ASN A 138 -6.50 -20.58 2.11
N ASP A 139 -5.83 -19.44 2.00
CA ASP A 139 -6.43 -18.11 2.11
C ASP A 139 -6.77 -17.53 0.73
N ILE A 140 -6.63 -18.33 -0.31
CA ILE A 140 -6.96 -17.98 -1.69
C ILE A 140 -8.20 -18.76 -2.11
N GLN A 141 -9.12 -18.09 -2.78
CA GLN A 141 -10.30 -18.69 -3.38
C GLN A 141 -10.42 -18.21 -4.83
N CYS A 142 -10.66 -19.15 -5.75
CA CYS A 142 -10.95 -18.86 -7.15
C CYS A 142 -12.40 -19.24 -7.41
N VAL A 143 -13.15 -18.34 -8.04
CA VAL A 143 -14.57 -18.51 -8.36
C VAL A 143 -14.83 -18.08 -9.80
N GLU A 144 -15.84 -18.65 -10.43
CA GLU A 144 -16.22 -18.30 -11.79
C GLU A 144 -16.88 -16.91 -11.81
N LYS A 145 -17.85 -16.69 -10.92
CA LYS A 145 -18.68 -15.48 -10.90
C LYS A 145 -19.18 -15.14 -9.50
N ILE A 146 -19.32 -13.86 -9.24
CA ILE A 146 -20.01 -13.30 -8.07
C ILE A 146 -20.88 -12.14 -8.54
N GLU A 147 -22.17 -12.18 -8.24
CA GLU A 147 -23.15 -11.23 -8.78
C GLU A 147 -23.09 -9.85 -8.11
N ASP A 148 -22.89 -9.81 -6.79
CA ASP A 148 -22.93 -8.57 -6.01
C ASP A 148 -21.61 -8.35 -5.25
N TRP A 149 -21.18 -7.11 -5.18
CA TRP A 149 -19.94 -6.75 -4.46
C TRP A 149 -19.98 -7.06 -2.97
N ARG A 150 -21.17 -7.07 -2.34
CA ARG A 150 -21.33 -7.43 -0.93
C ARG A 150 -21.05 -8.92 -0.71
N ASP A 151 -21.48 -9.75 -1.66
CA ASP A 151 -21.18 -11.18 -1.64
C ASP A 151 -19.68 -11.40 -1.82
N ALA A 152 -19.02 -10.64 -2.70
CA ALA A 152 -17.57 -10.70 -2.85
C ALA A 152 -16.83 -10.28 -1.58
N VAL A 153 -17.29 -9.22 -0.90
CA VAL A 153 -16.72 -8.82 0.41
C VAL A 153 -16.94 -9.93 1.44
N LYS A 154 -18.12 -10.54 1.47
CA LYS A 154 -18.44 -11.64 2.39
C LYS A 154 -17.55 -12.85 2.13
N GLU A 155 -17.42 -13.30 0.90
CA GLU A 155 -16.55 -14.41 0.52
C GLU A 155 -15.09 -14.15 0.94
N ALA A 156 -14.55 -12.96 0.63
CA ALA A 156 -13.19 -12.59 0.99
C ALA A 156 -12.97 -12.52 2.50
N THR A 157 -13.96 -12.08 3.28
CA THR A 157 -13.87 -11.96 4.74
C THR A 157 -14.13 -13.27 5.47
N ASP A 158 -14.95 -14.16 4.89
CA ASP A 158 -15.21 -15.48 5.47
C ASP A 158 -13.93 -16.35 5.54
N ILE A 159 -13.01 -16.16 4.61
CA ILE A 159 -11.71 -16.83 4.65
C ILE A 159 -10.95 -16.47 5.93
N LEU A 160 -11.07 -15.26 6.46
CA LEU A 160 -10.38 -14.79 7.66
C LEU A 160 -10.80 -15.54 8.93
N LYS A 161 -11.98 -16.19 8.92
CA LYS A 161 -12.47 -17.03 10.04
C LYS A 161 -11.53 -18.21 10.32
N ARG A 162 -10.81 -18.69 9.31
CA ARG A 162 -9.83 -19.80 9.45
C ARG A 162 -8.69 -19.45 10.40
N HIS A 163 -8.43 -18.16 10.59
CA HIS A 163 -7.40 -17.64 11.50
C HIS A 163 -7.94 -17.26 12.87
N GLY A 164 -9.23 -17.58 13.17
CA GLY A 164 -9.88 -17.25 14.45
C GLY A 164 -10.38 -15.82 14.55
N ASN A 165 -10.45 -15.11 13.44
CA ASN A 165 -11.02 -13.76 13.38
C ASN A 165 -12.55 -13.80 13.28
N ASP A 166 -13.20 -12.74 13.77
CA ASP A 166 -14.65 -12.52 13.60
C ASP A 166 -14.94 -11.98 12.20
N GLY A 167 -14.99 -12.90 11.21
CA GLY A 167 -15.21 -12.55 9.81
C GLY A 167 -16.53 -11.85 9.55
N GLU A 168 -17.60 -12.13 10.33
CA GLU A 168 -18.91 -11.50 10.14
C GLU A 168 -18.88 -10.03 10.58
N ARG A 169 -18.31 -9.78 11.75
CA ARG A 169 -18.12 -8.42 12.25
C ARG A 169 -17.20 -7.62 11.32
N TYR A 170 -16.16 -8.26 10.80
CA TYR A 170 -15.25 -7.63 9.86
C TYR A 170 -15.93 -7.31 8.52
N CYS A 171 -16.70 -8.26 7.97
CA CYS A 171 -17.50 -8.08 6.77
C CYS A 171 -18.45 -6.88 6.88
N LYS A 172 -19.23 -6.83 7.96
CA LYS A 172 -20.15 -5.73 8.23
C LYS A 172 -19.43 -4.40 8.28
N ASN A 173 -18.30 -4.33 8.97
CA ASN A 173 -17.48 -3.10 9.08
C ASN A 173 -16.96 -2.62 7.71
N VAL A 174 -16.52 -3.54 6.85
CA VAL A 174 -16.04 -3.22 5.49
C VAL A 174 -17.19 -2.72 4.63
N ILE A 175 -18.34 -3.40 4.64
CA ILE A 175 -19.53 -3.02 3.85
C ILE A 175 -20.03 -1.64 4.29
N GLU A 176 -20.25 -1.41 5.58
CA GLU A 176 -20.67 -0.11 6.12
C GLU A 176 -19.69 1.00 5.74
N GLY A 177 -18.38 0.68 5.78
CA GLY A 177 -17.35 1.60 5.35
C GLY A 177 -17.45 2.00 3.87
N MET A 178 -17.78 1.05 3.01
CA MET A 178 -17.97 1.31 1.57
C MET A 178 -19.28 2.03 1.27
N GLU A 179 -20.36 1.72 1.97
CA GLU A 179 -21.65 2.42 1.80
C GLU A 179 -21.57 3.88 2.21
N VAL A 180 -20.81 4.20 3.25
CA VAL A 180 -20.66 5.59 3.74
C VAL A 180 -19.64 6.39 2.94
N ARG A 181 -18.52 5.76 2.52
CA ARG A 181 -17.36 6.44 1.95
C ARG A 181 -17.18 6.18 0.46
N GLY A 182 -18.09 5.41 -0.16
CA GLY A 182 -17.93 4.91 -1.53
C GLY A 182 -16.87 3.80 -1.63
N PHE A 183 -16.59 3.36 -2.83
CA PHE A 183 -15.65 2.25 -3.12
C PHE A 183 -14.18 2.70 -3.06
N TYR A 184 -13.78 3.30 -1.95
CA TYR A 184 -12.45 3.86 -1.72
C TYR A 184 -11.31 2.83 -1.76
N SER A 185 -11.63 1.55 -1.52
CA SER A 185 -10.68 0.45 -1.53
C SER A 185 -10.51 -0.22 -2.89
N VAL A 186 -11.22 0.26 -3.92
CA VAL A 186 -11.12 -0.22 -5.30
C VAL A 186 -10.20 0.70 -6.09
N THR A 187 -9.09 0.15 -6.61
CA THR A 187 -8.10 0.91 -7.38
C THR A 187 -8.45 0.95 -8.86
N ASP A 188 -7.89 1.91 -9.59
CA ASP A 188 -8.00 1.99 -11.04
C ASP A 188 -7.20 0.87 -11.76
N GLN A 189 -6.42 0.08 -11.02
CA GLN A 189 -5.66 -1.08 -11.52
C GLN A 189 -6.45 -2.39 -11.47
N VAL A 190 -7.78 -2.32 -11.34
CA VAL A 190 -8.67 -3.49 -11.42
C VAL A 190 -8.47 -4.51 -10.29
N PHE A 191 -8.15 -4.05 -9.10
CA PHE A 191 -8.18 -4.84 -7.87
C PHE A 191 -8.77 -4.03 -6.70
N ALA A 192 -9.28 -4.73 -5.71
CA ALA A 192 -9.69 -4.14 -4.44
C ALA A 192 -8.74 -4.58 -3.33
N LEU A 193 -8.44 -3.66 -2.40
CA LEU A 193 -7.77 -3.97 -1.14
C LEU A 193 -8.70 -3.62 0.02
N LEU A 194 -9.49 -4.59 0.43
CA LEU A 194 -10.43 -4.44 1.53
C LEU A 194 -9.69 -4.35 2.86
N HIS A 195 -10.06 -3.38 3.67
CA HIS A 195 -9.57 -3.29 5.05
C HIS A 195 -10.63 -2.65 5.95
N GLY A 196 -10.78 -3.18 7.14
CA GLY A 196 -11.72 -2.69 8.15
C GLY A 196 -11.08 -1.70 9.12
N SER A 197 -11.89 -1.19 10.04
CA SER A 197 -11.44 -0.35 11.15
C SER A 197 -10.79 -1.18 12.26
N GLU A 198 -10.08 -0.52 13.18
CA GLU A 198 -9.35 -1.14 14.30
C GLU A 198 -10.20 -2.02 15.22
N ASN A 199 -11.49 -1.74 15.32
CA ASN A 199 -12.40 -2.46 16.22
C ASN A 199 -13.21 -3.55 15.52
N ALA A 200 -12.78 -4.00 14.34
CA ALA A 200 -13.52 -4.92 13.51
C ALA A 200 -13.41 -6.41 13.91
N GLY A 201 -12.94 -6.72 15.13
CA GLY A 201 -12.91 -8.10 15.64
C GLY A 201 -11.70 -8.92 15.18
N ILE A 202 -10.59 -8.27 14.79
CA ILE A 202 -9.37 -8.94 14.35
C ILE A 202 -8.46 -9.26 15.53
N GLN A 203 -8.14 -10.55 15.69
CA GLN A 203 -7.23 -11.07 16.70
C GLN A 203 -5.88 -11.48 16.11
N VAL A 204 -5.88 -11.96 14.87
CA VAL A 204 -4.69 -12.41 14.16
C VAL A 204 -4.60 -11.68 12.83
N SER A 205 -3.45 -11.06 12.57
CA SER A 205 -3.21 -10.43 11.27
C SER A 205 -3.06 -11.50 10.19
N CYS A 206 -3.86 -11.38 9.14
CA CYS A 206 -3.86 -12.26 7.98
C CYS A 206 -4.40 -11.54 6.75
N MET A 207 -4.23 -12.17 5.60
CA MET A 207 -4.75 -11.66 4.34
C MET A 207 -5.50 -12.79 3.62
N SER A 208 -6.55 -12.45 2.89
CA SER A 208 -7.18 -13.35 1.94
C SER A 208 -7.14 -12.78 0.54
N LEU A 209 -7.27 -13.64 -0.46
CA LEU A 209 -7.38 -13.28 -1.87
C LEU A 209 -8.54 -14.05 -2.51
N LEU A 210 -9.48 -13.30 -3.05
CA LEU A 210 -10.55 -13.82 -3.89
C LEU A 210 -10.26 -13.44 -5.34
N ILE A 211 -10.25 -14.43 -6.23
CA ILE A 211 -10.06 -14.27 -7.67
C ILE A 211 -11.35 -14.67 -8.34
N SER A 212 -12.00 -13.74 -9.05
CA SER A 212 -13.19 -14.00 -9.84
C SER A 212 -12.86 -13.96 -11.34
N GLU A 213 -13.27 -14.98 -12.10
CA GLU A 213 -13.06 -14.99 -13.56
C GLU A 213 -13.86 -13.88 -14.23
N GLU A 214 -15.15 -13.79 -13.90
CA GLU A 214 -15.96 -12.64 -14.28
C GLU A 214 -15.73 -11.48 -13.31
N PRO A 215 -15.58 -10.25 -13.81
CA PRO A 215 -15.33 -9.10 -12.94
C PRO A 215 -16.54 -8.79 -12.06
N VAL A 216 -16.30 -8.51 -10.79
CA VAL A 216 -17.32 -8.06 -9.83
C VAL A 216 -17.45 -6.55 -9.92
N ARG A 217 -18.67 -6.06 -9.99
CA ARG A 217 -18.95 -4.63 -10.12
C ARG A 217 -19.00 -3.93 -8.76
N PHE A 218 -18.13 -2.95 -8.57
CA PHE A 218 -18.07 -2.03 -7.45
C PHE A 218 -18.43 -0.61 -7.94
N GLY A 219 -19.70 -0.28 -7.99
CA GLY A 219 -20.18 0.96 -8.60
C GLY A 219 -19.88 1.00 -10.10
N GLU A 220 -19.06 1.97 -10.52
CA GLU A 220 -18.62 2.11 -11.92
C GLU A 220 -17.36 1.31 -12.25
N LYS A 221 -16.72 0.68 -11.26
CA LYS A 221 -15.48 -0.07 -11.43
C LYS A 221 -15.76 -1.58 -11.48
N GLU A 222 -14.96 -2.29 -12.26
CA GLU A 222 -14.97 -3.74 -12.37
C GLU A 222 -13.70 -4.33 -11.77
N VAL A 223 -13.83 -5.37 -10.93
CA VAL A 223 -12.74 -5.95 -10.14
C VAL A 223 -12.72 -7.46 -10.26
N ASN A 224 -11.58 -8.04 -10.64
CA ASN A 224 -11.38 -9.50 -10.63
C ASN A 224 -10.63 -9.99 -9.38
N LEU A 225 -9.82 -9.13 -8.78
CA LEU A 225 -8.94 -9.47 -7.67
C LEU A 225 -9.35 -8.68 -6.43
N ILE A 226 -9.65 -9.39 -5.37
CA ILE A 226 -10.09 -8.79 -4.12
C ILE A 226 -9.19 -9.31 -3.00
N PHE A 227 -8.25 -8.48 -2.58
CA PHE A 227 -7.45 -8.72 -1.39
C PHE A 227 -8.21 -8.21 -0.18
N CYS A 228 -8.23 -8.99 0.89
CA CYS A 228 -8.80 -8.56 2.16
C CYS A 228 -7.72 -8.65 3.23
N LEU A 229 -7.33 -7.52 3.79
CA LEU A 229 -6.30 -7.40 4.81
C LEU A 229 -6.92 -7.20 6.18
N ALA A 230 -6.80 -8.19 7.04
CA ALA A 230 -7.12 -8.09 8.45
C ALA A 230 -5.85 -7.82 9.24
N SER A 231 -5.77 -6.72 9.96
CA SER A 231 -4.63 -6.37 10.79
C SER A 231 -5.05 -6.13 12.22
N ARG A 232 -4.30 -6.75 13.15
CA ARG A 232 -4.52 -6.58 14.59
C ARG A 232 -4.12 -5.19 15.07
N ASP A 233 -3.11 -4.61 14.44
CA ASP A 233 -2.61 -3.28 14.77
C ASP A 233 -2.40 -2.44 13.51
N LYS A 234 -1.99 -1.16 13.69
CA LYS A 234 -1.79 -0.21 12.60
C LYS A 234 -0.44 -0.32 11.89
N LYS A 235 0.47 -1.17 12.33
CA LYS A 235 1.88 -1.11 11.91
C LYS A 235 2.41 -2.41 11.31
N GLU A 236 2.04 -3.55 11.86
CA GLU A 236 2.65 -4.84 11.48
C GLU A 236 2.37 -5.25 10.03
N HIS A 237 1.29 -4.76 9.42
CA HIS A 237 0.92 -5.04 8.04
C HIS A 237 1.57 -4.09 7.00
N ILE A 238 2.14 -2.95 7.44
CA ILE A 238 2.67 -1.92 6.53
C ILE A 238 3.72 -2.47 5.56
N PRO A 239 4.73 -3.27 5.98
CA PRO A 239 5.71 -3.84 5.06
C PRO A 239 5.08 -4.77 4.03
N VAL A 240 4.06 -5.52 4.42
CA VAL A 240 3.34 -6.43 3.52
C VAL A 240 2.58 -5.64 2.45
N VAL A 241 1.85 -4.59 2.84
CA VAL A 241 1.16 -3.70 1.89
C VAL A 241 2.17 -3.03 0.95
N THR A 242 3.30 -2.56 1.50
CA THR A 242 4.38 -1.97 0.69
C THR A 242 4.92 -2.98 -0.33
N ARG A 243 5.13 -4.23 0.09
CA ARG A 243 5.57 -5.31 -0.80
C ARG A 243 4.54 -5.61 -1.87
N LEU A 244 3.26 -5.74 -1.50
CA LEU A 244 2.16 -5.94 -2.44
C LEU A 244 2.11 -4.84 -3.50
N MET A 245 2.19 -3.57 -3.08
CA MET A 245 2.18 -2.43 -4.01
C MET A 245 3.39 -2.46 -4.96
N ARG A 246 4.58 -2.84 -4.46
CA ARG A 246 5.77 -3.02 -5.32
C ARG A 246 5.56 -4.13 -6.34
N MET A 247 5.02 -5.28 -5.95
CA MET A 247 4.71 -6.37 -6.90
C MET A 247 3.78 -5.88 -8.00
N ILE A 248 2.73 -5.13 -7.63
CA ILE A 248 1.77 -4.55 -8.57
C ILE A 248 2.42 -3.57 -9.55
N SER A 249 3.36 -2.73 -9.08
CA SER A 249 3.96 -1.67 -9.89
C SER A 249 5.16 -2.09 -10.72
N THR A 250 5.86 -3.17 -10.35
CA THR A 250 7.14 -3.56 -10.97
C THR A 250 7.11 -4.89 -11.70
N THR A 251 6.00 -5.62 -11.62
CA THR A 251 5.84 -6.93 -12.28
C THR A 251 4.48 -7.05 -12.95
N ASP A 252 4.28 -8.09 -13.74
CA ASP A 252 2.97 -8.42 -14.35
C ASP A 252 2.01 -9.09 -13.35
N PHE A 253 2.13 -8.79 -12.08
CA PHE A 253 1.45 -9.47 -10.97
C PHE A 253 -0.07 -9.56 -11.16
N ILE A 254 -0.73 -8.43 -11.42
CA ILE A 254 -2.19 -8.36 -11.61
C ILE A 254 -2.63 -9.22 -12.79
N LYS A 255 -1.92 -9.13 -13.92
CA LYS A 255 -2.23 -9.89 -15.12
C LYS A 255 -2.11 -11.40 -14.86
N ARG A 256 -0.99 -11.82 -14.26
CA ARG A 256 -0.73 -13.22 -13.92
C ARG A 256 -1.74 -13.80 -12.95
N LEU A 257 -2.15 -13.04 -11.94
CA LEU A 257 -3.19 -13.49 -10.99
C LEU A 257 -4.56 -13.66 -11.62
N LYS A 258 -4.95 -12.80 -12.56
CA LYS A 258 -6.23 -12.93 -13.29
C LYS A 258 -6.32 -14.20 -14.12
N GLU A 259 -5.18 -14.74 -14.55
CA GLU A 259 -5.10 -15.97 -15.34
C GLU A 259 -5.15 -17.23 -14.45
N CYS A 260 -4.98 -17.09 -13.13
CA CYS A 260 -5.04 -18.23 -12.20
C CYS A 260 -6.45 -18.77 -12.04
N ARG A 261 -6.55 -20.09 -12.00
CA ARG A 261 -7.81 -20.83 -11.80
C ARG A 261 -7.78 -21.66 -10.51
N THR A 262 -6.63 -21.83 -9.91
CA THR A 262 -6.46 -22.56 -8.66
C THR A 262 -5.70 -21.73 -7.61
N PRO A 263 -5.99 -21.93 -6.31
CA PRO A 263 -5.23 -21.31 -5.23
C PRO A 263 -3.71 -21.59 -5.30
N SER A 264 -3.33 -22.78 -5.76
CA SER A 264 -1.92 -23.17 -5.90
C SER A 264 -1.20 -22.37 -6.98
N ASP A 265 -1.85 -22.13 -8.14
CA ASP A 265 -1.29 -21.31 -9.20
C ASP A 265 -1.11 -19.86 -8.73
N ALA A 266 -2.14 -19.31 -8.08
CA ALA A 266 -2.08 -17.96 -7.53
C ALA A 266 -0.97 -17.81 -6.48
N MET A 267 -0.79 -18.81 -5.60
CA MET A 267 0.28 -18.80 -4.61
C MET A 267 1.67 -18.89 -5.26
N SER A 268 1.81 -19.61 -6.36
CA SER A 268 3.05 -19.66 -7.15
C SER A 268 3.37 -18.29 -7.75
N VAL A 269 2.40 -17.65 -8.36
CA VAL A 269 2.54 -16.27 -8.90
C VAL A 269 2.97 -15.29 -7.82
N ILE A 270 2.36 -15.34 -6.63
CA ILE A 270 2.72 -14.47 -5.50
C ILE A 270 4.20 -14.66 -5.14
N ARG A 271 4.64 -15.89 -4.93
CA ARG A 271 6.02 -16.21 -4.55
C ARG A 271 7.04 -15.81 -5.62
N ASP A 272 6.70 -15.97 -6.88
CA ASP A 272 7.61 -15.64 -7.98
C ASP A 272 7.75 -14.11 -8.10
N CYS A 273 6.65 -13.35 -8.05
CA CYS A 273 6.72 -11.90 -8.04
C CYS A 273 7.43 -11.33 -6.79
N GLU A 274 7.31 -12.00 -5.64
CA GLU A 274 8.11 -11.63 -4.45
C GLU A 274 9.62 -11.79 -4.68
N LYS A 275 10.03 -12.84 -5.39
CA LYS A 275 11.45 -13.04 -5.78
C LYS A 275 11.91 -11.99 -6.79
N GLU A 276 11.08 -11.71 -7.81
CA GLU A 276 11.35 -10.69 -8.82
C GLU A 276 11.58 -9.32 -8.18
N VAL A 277 10.70 -8.91 -7.24
CA VAL A 277 10.86 -7.64 -6.49
C VAL A 277 12.15 -7.62 -5.65
N LYS A 278 12.54 -8.75 -5.06
CA LYS A 278 13.83 -8.84 -4.33
C LYS A 278 15.03 -8.68 -5.25
N GLN A 279 14.99 -9.32 -6.44
CA GLN A 279 16.05 -9.22 -7.43
C GLN A 279 16.17 -7.81 -8.00
N HIS A 280 15.05 -7.14 -8.31
CA HIS A 280 15.04 -5.74 -8.72
C HIS A 280 15.62 -4.81 -7.65
N ALA A 281 15.34 -5.07 -6.38
CA ALA A 281 15.89 -4.29 -5.28
C ALA A 281 17.41 -4.56 -5.04
N ALA A 282 17.91 -5.72 -5.46
CA ALA A 282 19.33 -6.06 -5.36
C ALA A 282 20.14 -5.51 -6.56
N ASN A 283 19.48 -5.26 -7.71
CA ASN A 283 20.10 -4.76 -8.93
C ASN A 283 20.02 -3.23 -9.09
N HIS A 284 19.41 -2.55 -8.12
CA HIS A 284 19.25 -1.10 -8.04
C HIS A 284 19.74 -0.55 -6.70
#